data_6d3b70b6a0facdcf21c862607f4069cd
#
_entry.id   6d3b70b6a0facdcf21c862607f4069cd
#
_cell.length_a   1.000
_cell.length_b   1.000
_cell.length_c   1.000
_cell.angle_alpha   90.00
_cell.angle_beta   90.00
_cell.angle_gamma   90.00
#
_symmetry.space_group_name_H-M   'P 1'
#
loop_
_entity.id
_entity.type
_entity.pdbx_description
1 polymer ?
#
loop_
_entity_poly.entity_id
_entity_poly.type
_entity_poly.pdbx_seq_one_letter_code
_entity_poly.pdbx_strand_id
1 'polypeptide(L)'
;FMVLCHGAPKTAGGIRRKSCRGKHDTCIVSPPVFRQREFFFRAQKFTPEVKPLPNAKVLSEKQAIVEELTKRIGNATAGVLVDYKGITVLEDTALRRELRAAGIEYTVVKNTLLRFAVDKCNLNEFDSVLNGTTSLATTEGDPIAPIRIVSEFAKKMNGKFEVKGGFMEGKVLPMADIDEIAQLPGKDALYSKVLGTMLAPITSLAVVLGQILEQKGGSLETAEAAAE
;
A
#
# COMPACT_ATOMS: atom_id res chain seq x y z
N PHE A 1 -30.26 -41.87 6.42
CA PHE A 1 -30.03 -40.48 6.00
C PHE A 1 -30.04 -40.42 4.48
N MET A 2 -31.08 -39.83 3.98
CA MET A 2 -31.53 -39.73 2.61
C MET A 2 -30.73 -38.62 1.91
N VAL A 3 -29.90 -38.90 0.89
CA VAL A 3 -29.23 -37.89 0.07
C VAL A 3 -29.83 -37.96 -1.32
N LEU A 4 -30.50 -36.87 -1.67
CA LEU A 4 -31.13 -36.60 -2.94
C LEU A 4 -30.06 -36.35 -4.03
N CYS A 5 -30.01 -37.23 -5.04
CA CYS A 5 -29.28 -36.97 -6.28
C CYS A 5 -30.17 -36.16 -7.23
N HIS A 6 -29.78 -34.92 -7.52
CA HIS A 6 -30.38 -34.14 -8.58
C HIS A 6 -29.43 -34.04 -9.77
N GLY A 7 -29.95 -34.54 -10.92
CA GLY A 7 -29.74 -33.90 -12.25
C GLY A 7 -28.41 -34.09 -12.97
N ALA A 8 -28.31 -35.12 -13.81
CA ALA A 8 -27.34 -35.16 -14.90
C ALA A 8 -28.03 -34.87 -16.25
N PRO A 9 -27.40 -34.10 -17.14
CA PRO A 9 -28.00 -33.77 -18.45
C PRO A 9 -27.93 -34.92 -19.45
N LYS A 10 -29.02 -35.03 -20.20
CA LYS A 10 -29.19 -35.97 -21.33
C LYS A 10 -28.30 -35.54 -22.51
N THR A 11 -27.34 -36.37 -22.94
CA THR A 11 -26.79 -36.30 -24.28
C THR A 11 -27.25 -37.51 -25.06
N ALA A 12 -27.81 -37.22 -26.25
CA ALA A 12 -28.35 -38.14 -27.19
C ALA A 12 -27.24 -39.00 -27.84
N GLY A 13 -27.40 -40.30 -27.80
CA GLY A 13 -26.55 -41.24 -28.52
C GLY A 13 -27.22 -42.62 -28.47
N GLY A 14 -28.05 -42.89 -29.49
CA GLY A 14 -28.86 -44.09 -29.57
C GLY A 14 -28.10 -45.40 -29.55
N ILE A 15 -28.24 -46.14 -28.47
CA ILE A 15 -27.83 -47.57 -28.43
C ILE A 15 -29.10 -48.39 -28.41
N ARG A 16 -29.39 -49.09 -29.52
CA ARG A 16 -30.45 -50.08 -29.66
C ARG A 16 -30.22 -51.20 -28.64
N ARG A 17 -31.09 -51.31 -27.63
CA ARG A 17 -31.15 -52.46 -26.76
C ARG A 17 -31.85 -53.59 -27.48
N LYS A 18 -31.11 -54.67 -27.79
CA LYS A 18 -31.71 -55.94 -28.17
C LYS A 18 -32.25 -56.61 -26.91
N SER A 19 -33.56 -56.89 -26.92
CA SER A 19 -34.31 -57.65 -25.91
C SER A 19 -33.71 -59.05 -25.79
N CYS A 20 -33.12 -59.39 -24.69
CA CYS A 20 -32.82 -60.77 -24.31
C CYS A 20 -33.99 -61.32 -23.50
N ARG A 21 -34.76 -62.21 -24.15
CA ARG A 21 -35.80 -63.03 -23.50
C ARG A 21 -35.23 -64.44 -23.37
N GLY A 22 -35.02 -64.92 -22.15
CA GLY A 22 -34.77 -66.35 -21.92
C GLY A 22 -33.64 -66.67 -20.94
N LYS A 23 -34.05 -67.22 -19.79
CA LYS A 23 -33.45 -68.24 -18.89
C LYS A 23 -31.91 -68.27 -18.74
N HIS A 24 -31.48 -68.06 -17.51
CA HIS A 24 -30.25 -68.61 -16.91
C HIS A 24 -29.09 -68.96 -17.83
N ASP A 25 -28.37 -67.95 -18.32
CA ASP A 25 -27.02 -68.16 -18.79
C ASP A 25 -26.16 -67.00 -18.33
N THR A 26 -25.13 -67.34 -17.62
CA THR A 26 -24.07 -66.43 -17.18
C THR A 26 -23.42 -65.78 -18.42
N CYS A 27 -23.80 -64.53 -18.70
CA CYS A 27 -23.17 -63.75 -19.73
C CYS A 27 -21.74 -63.44 -19.29
N ILE A 28 -20.79 -64.26 -19.75
CA ILE A 28 -19.38 -63.90 -19.77
C ILE A 28 -19.24 -62.76 -20.76
N VAL A 29 -19.23 -61.54 -20.25
CA VAL A 29 -18.90 -60.36 -21.04
C VAL A 29 -17.40 -60.38 -21.30
N SER A 30 -17.05 -60.86 -22.47
CA SER A 30 -15.68 -60.69 -22.98
C SER A 30 -15.38 -59.18 -23.10
N PRO A 31 -14.29 -58.67 -22.55
CA PRO A 31 -13.93 -57.27 -22.70
C PRO A 31 -13.79 -56.93 -24.18
N PRO A 32 -14.27 -55.75 -24.63
CA PRO A 32 -14.08 -55.37 -26.03
C PRO A 32 -12.56 -55.26 -26.27
N VAL A 33 -12.12 -55.97 -27.30
CA VAL A 33 -10.76 -55.88 -27.83
C VAL A 33 -10.56 -54.40 -28.24
N PHE A 34 -9.95 -53.67 -27.35
CA PHE A 34 -9.48 -52.32 -27.66
C PHE A 34 -8.43 -52.46 -28.75
N ARG A 35 -8.85 -52.28 -30.02
CA ARG A 35 -7.99 -52.07 -31.12
C ARG A 35 -7.08 -50.89 -30.73
N GLN A 36 -5.85 -51.21 -30.36
CA GLN A 36 -4.81 -50.26 -30.12
C GLN A 36 -4.64 -49.41 -31.36
N ARG A 37 -5.43 -48.30 -31.44
CA ARG A 37 -5.02 -47.19 -32.25
C ARG A 37 -3.80 -46.66 -31.51
N GLU A 38 -2.66 -46.92 -32.11
CA GLU A 38 -1.42 -46.26 -31.75
C GLU A 38 -1.67 -44.74 -31.80
N PHE A 39 -2.10 -44.16 -30.67
CA PHE A 39 -1.91 -42.76 -30.47
C PHE A 39 -0.40 -42.57 -30.43
N PHE A 40 0.15 -42.28 -31.57
CA PHE A 40 1.44 -41.62 -31.67
C PHE A 40 1.30 -40.31 -30.87
N PHE A 41 1.43 -40.43 -29.58
CA PHE A 41 1.83 -39.31 -28.75
C PHE A 41 3.20 -38.93 -29.30
N ARG A 42 3.19 -38.07 -30.31
CA ARG A 42 4.34 -37.29 -30.69
C ARG A 42 4.74 -36.59 -29.37
N ALA A 43 5.67 -37.20 -28.69
CA ALA A 43 6.33 -36.58 -27.54
C ALA A 43 6.93 -35.27 -28.07
N GLN A 44 6.12 -34.21 -28.03
CA GLN A 44 6.64 -32.88 -28.13
C GLN A 44 7.60 -32.84 -26.96
N LYS A 45 8.87 -32.95 -27.28
CA LYS A 45 9.96 -32.65 -26.36
C LYS A 45 9.63 -31.26 -25.83
N PHE A 46 9.02 -31.23 -24.65
CA PHE A 46 8.89 -30.02 -23.86
C PHE A 46 10.33 -29.67 -23.50
N THR A 47 11.04 -29.08 -24.45
CA THR A 47 12.24 -28.35 -24.11
C THR A 47 11.75 -27.26 -23.19
N PRO A 48 12.11 -27.27 -21.90
CA PRO A 48 11.83 -26.12 -21.05
C PRO A 48 12.47 -24.95 -21.80
N GLU A 49 11.63 -24.05 -22.29
CA GLU A 49 12.06 -22.81 -22.89
C GLU A 49 12.87 -22.11 -21.80
N VAL A 50 14.18 -22.30 -21.86
CA VAL A 50 15.12 -21.66 -20.94
C VAL A 50 14.93 -20.20 -21.23
N LYS A 51 14.15 -19.53 -20.37
CA LYS A 51 13.97 -18.08 -20.43
C LYS A 51 15.38 -17.51 -20.54
N PRO A 52 15.68 -16.72 -21.57
CA PRO A 52 17.03 -16.24 -21.80
C PRO A 52 17.53 -15.61 -20.50
N LEU A 53 18.67 -16.08 -20.01
CA LEU A 53 19.32 -15.52 -18.83
C LEU A 53 19.36 -14.00 -19.01
N PRO A 54 18.92 -13.22 -18.03
CA PRO A 54 18.90 -11.78 -18.15
C PRO A 54 20.30 -11.31 -18.52
N ASN A 55 20.40 -10.47 -19.55
CA ASN A 55 21.66 -9.92 -20.03
C ASN A 55 22.42 -9.38 -18.80
N ALA A 56 23.69 -9.78 -18.65
CA ALA A 56 24.49 -9.43 -17.47
C ALA A 56 24.52 -7.91 -17.21
N LYS A 57 24.52 -7.09 -18.27
CA LYS A 57 24.43 -5.63 -18.17
C LYS A 57 23.13 -5.15 -17.52
N VAL A 58 21.98 -5.71 -17.95
CA VAL A 58 20.65 -5.36 -17.39
C VAL A 58 20.54 -5.81 -15.93
N LEU A 59 21.23 -6.89 -15.56
CA LEU A 59 21.24 -7.39 -14.18
C LEU A 59 22.04 -6.47 -13.26
N SER A 60 23.23 -6.02 -13.71
CA SER A 60 24.04 -5.05 -12.97
C SER A 60 23.34 -3.69 -12.78
N GLU A 61 22.65 -3.19 -13.82
CA GLU A 61 21.85 -1.96 -13.72
C GLU A 61 20.74 -2.07 -12.67
N LYS A 62 20.03 -3.20 -12.64
CA LYS A 62 18.98 -3.43 -11.63
C LYS A 62 19.55 -3.56 -10.21
N GLN A 63 20.71 -4.19 -10.06
CA GLN A 63 21.39 -4.27 -8.78
C GLN A 63 21.81 -2.90 -8.27
N ALA A 64 22.37 -2.03 -9.15
CA ALA A 64 22.71 -0.66 -8.80
C ALA A 64 21.48 0.14 -8.32
N ILE A 65 20.33 0.03 -9.02
CA ILE A 65 19.09 0.68 -8.60
C ILE A 65 18.61 0.18 -7.22
N VAL A 66 18.69 -1.12 -6.98
CA VAL A 66 18.32 -1.68 -5.65
C VAL A 66 19.25 -1.19 -4.56
N GLU A 67 20.54 -1.06 -4.83
CA GLU A 67 21.50 -0.51 -3.85
C GLU A 67 21.25 0.97 -3.56
N GLU A 68 20.95 1.77 -4.58
CA GLU A 68 20.54 3.17 -4.39
C GLU A 68 19.26 3.29 -3.55
N LEU A 69 18.25 2.48 -3.87
CA LEU A 69 17.00 2.46 -3.09
C LEU A 69 17.23 2.03 -1.65
N THR A 70 18.06 1.01 -1.42
CA THR A 70 18.41 0.55 -0.07
C THR A 70 19.12 1.65 0.73
N LYS A 71 20.03 2.39 0.10
CA LYS A 71 20.71 3.53 0.73
C LYS A 71 19.73 4.67 1.06
N ARG A 72 18.83 5.00 0.11
CA ARG A 72 17.81 6.04 0.33
C ARG A 72 16.86 5.68 1.46
N ILE A 73 16.35 4.44 1.49
CA ILE A 73 15.46 3.98 2.56
C ILE A 73 16.19 3.93 3.92
N GLY A 74 17.46 3.51 3.92
CA GLY A 74 18.26 3.44 5.15
C GLY A 74 18.63 4.81 5.73
N ASN A 75 18.82 5.84 4.89
CA ASN A 75 19.11 7.20 5.31
C ASN A 75 17.85 8.01 5.62
N ALA A 76 16.71 7.61 5.06
CA ALA A 76 15.46 8.32 5.23
C ALA A 76 14.92 8.18 6.68
N THR A 77 14.59 9.30 7.29
CA THR A 77 13.91 9.35 8.60
C THR A 77 12.47 8.85 8.48
N ALA A 78 11.81 9.20 7.39
CA ALA A 78 10.46 8.73 7.08
C ALA A 78 10.26 8.54 5.58
N GLY A 79 9.33 7.65 5.23
CA GLY A 79 8.91 7.45 3.86
C GLY A 79 7.47 7.00 3.75
N VAL A 80 6.84 7.34 2.64
CA VAL A 80 5.44 7.03 2.35
C VAL A 80 5.33 6.34 1.00
N LEU A 81 4.57 5.27 0.97
CA LEU A 81 4.20 4.53 -0.24
C LEU A 81 2.82 4.98 -0.70
N VAL A 82 2.73 5.36 -1.97
CA VAL A 82 1.52 5.94 -2.53
C VAL A 82 1.13 5.27 -3.84
N ASP A 83 -0.17 5.11 -4.04
CA ASP A 83 -0.75 4.75 -5.33
C ASP A 83 -1.13 6.02 -6.10
N TYR A 84 -0.63 6.17 -7.32
CA TYR A 84 -0.88 7.33 -8.18
C TYR A 84 -1.78 6.99 -9.37
N LYS A 85 -2.65 6.02 -9.24
CA LYS A 85 -3.51 5.54 -10.32
C LYS A 85 -4.59 6.58 -10.69
N GLY A 86 -4.52 7.09 -11.92
CA GLY A 86 -5.55 7.99 -12.45
C GLY A 86 -5.31 9.48 -12.20
N ILE A 87 -4.10 9.86 -11.81
CA ILE A 87 -3.68 11.26 -11.66
C ILE A 87 -3.39 11.88 -13.05
N THR A 88 -3.71 13.16 -13.24
CA THR A 88 -3.33 13.92 -14.43
C THR A 88 -1.88 14.42 -14.31
N VAL A 89 -1.25 14.70 -15.46
CA VAL A 89 0.13 15.22 -15.49
C VAL A 89 0.26 16.56 -14.76
N LEU A 90 -0.78 17.41 -14.82
CA LEU A 90 -0.77 18.69 -14.12
C LEU A 90 -0.75 18.50 -12.60
N GLU A 91 -1.58 17.60 -12.10
CA GLU A 91 -1.66 17.26 -10.67
C GLU A 91 -0.35 16.65 -10.16
N ASP A 92 0.23 15.69 -10.90
CA ASP A 92 1.52 15.08 -10.54
C ASP A 92 2.67 16.12 -10.53
N THR A 93 2.64 17.06 -11.47
CA THR A 93 3.64 18.14 -11.51
C THR A 93 3.49 19.08 -10.33
N ALA A 94 2.26 19.40 -9.91
CA ALA A 94 2.00 20.23 -8.73
C ALA A 94 2.46 19.50 -7.45
N LEU A 95 2.11 18.22 -7.29
CA LEU A 95 2.56 17.39 -6.18
C LEU A 95 4.09 17.35 -6.07
N ARG A 96 4.78 17.08 -7.17
CA ARG A 96 6.26 17.06 -7.21
C ARG A 96 6.88 18.40 -6.85
N ARG A 97 6.24 19.50 -7.22
CA ARG A 97 6.70 20.86 -6.86
C ARG A 97 6.60 21.07 -5.35
N GLU A 98 5.48 20.73 -4.73
CA GLU A 98 5.27 20.86 -3.29
C GLU A 98 6.22 19.94 -2.50
N LEU A 99 6.38 18.69 -2.92
CA LEU A 99 7.31 17.75 -2.28
C LEU A 99 8.76 18.23 -2.37
N ARG A 100 9.20 18.75 -3.52
CA ARG A 100 10.56 19.31 -3.67
C ARG A 100 10.76 20.55 -2.81
N ALA A 101 9.75 21.42 -2.68
CA ALA A 101 9.82 22.59 -1.83
C ALA A 101 9.99 22.22 -0.34
N ALA A 102 9.46 21.05 0.06
CA ALA A 102 9.62 20.48 1.39
C ALA A 102 10.90 19.61 1.55
N GLY A 103 11.75 19.52 0.52
CA GLY A 103 12.97 18.68 0.57
C GLY A 103 12.72 17.17 0.54
N ILE A 104 11.58 16.75 -0.04
CA ILE A 104 11.18 15.34 -0.13
C ILE A 104 11.53 14.79 -1.50
N GLU A 105 12.21 13.65 -1.54
CA GLU A 105 12.48 12.92 -2.77
C GLU A 105 11.29 12.04 -3.13
N TYR A 106 10.68 12.30 -4.30
CA TYR A 106 9.56 11.52 -4.81
C TYR A 106 9.97 10.77 -6.08
N THR A 107 9.96 9.44 -6.02
CA THR A 107 10.34 8.57 -7.13
C THR A 107 9.32 7.48 -7.36
N VAL A 108 9.04 7.19 -8.64
CA VAL A 108 8.22 6.05 -9.03
C VAL A 108 9.13 4.84 -9.21
N VAL A 109 8.86 3.78 -8.49
CA VAL A 109 9.71 2.59 -8.42
C VAL A 109 8.92 1.34 -8.79
N LYS A 110 9.58 0.41 -9.45
CA LYS A 110 9.00 -0.90 -9.74
C LYS A 110 8.90 -1.73 -8.46
N ASN A 111 7.70 -2.29 -8.17
CA ASN A 111 7.43 -3.05 -6.94
C ASN A 111 8.43 -4.18 -6.69
N THR A 112 8.84 -4.90 -7.75
CA THR A 112 9.82 -5.99 -7.59
C THR A 112 11.19 -5.51 -7.11
N LEU A 113 11.64 -4.31 -7.53
CA LEU A 113 12.91 -3.73 -7.07
C LEU A 113 12.78 -3.20 -5.64
N LEU A 114 11.60 -2.63 -5.35
CA LEU A 114 11.30 -2.11 -4.02
C LEU A 114 11.24 -3.25 -3.00
N ARG A 115 10.64 -4.40 -3.32
CA ARG A 115 10.66 -5.59 -2.45
C ARG A 115 12.06 -6.01 -2.07
N PHE A 116 12.97 -6.13 -3.02
CA PHE A 116 14.37 -6.46 -2.72
C PHE A 116 15.08 -5.42 -1.83
N ALA A 117 14.71 -4.14 -1.95
CA ALA A 117 15.26 -3.11 -1.09
C ALA A 117 14.68 -3.17 0.34
N VAL A 118 13.38 -3.39 0.45
CA VAL A 118 12.63 -3.55 1.70
C VAL A 118 13.09 -4.77 2.49
N ASP A 119 13.31 -5.92 1.80
CA ASP A 119 13.86 -7.14 2.41
C ASP A 119 15.24 -6.89 3.05
N LYS A 120 16.09 -6.09 2.38
CA LYS A 120 17.41 -5.72 2.93
C LYS A 120 17.33 -4.80 4.14
N CYS A 121 16.25 -4.01 4.25
CA CYS A 121 16.01 -3.10 5.38
C CYS A 121 15.18 -3.73 6.51
N ASN A 122 14.81 -5.02 6.41
CA ASN A 122 13.97 -5.75 7.38
C ASN A 122 12.56 -5.16 7.56
N LEU A 123 11.98 -4.57 6.52
CA LEU A 123 10.64 -3.98 6.52
C LEU A 123 9.62 -4.90 5.79
N ASN A 124 9.65 -6.20 6.07
CA ASN A 124 8.92 -7.24 5.34
C ASN A 124 7.39 -7.08 5.35
N GLU A 125 6.84 -6.27 6.26
CA GLU A 125 5.40 -6.03 6.38
C GLU A 125 4.80 -5.33 5.14
N PHE A 126 5.64 -4.66 4.35
CA PHE A 126 5.19 -3.99 3.12
C PHE A 126 4.87 -4.94 1.96
N ASP A 127 5.26 -6.20 2.01
CA ASP A 127 5.06 -7.13 0.88
C ASP A 127 3.59 -7.30 0.49
N SER A 128 2.68 -7.27 1.45
CA SER A 128 1.23 -7.33 1.22
C SER A 128 0.67 -6.08 0.52
N VAL A 129 1.30 -4.93 0.73
CA VAL A 129 0.85 -3.60 0.27
C VAL A 129 1.43 -3.24 -1.10
N LEU A 130 2.57 -3.85 -1.50
CA LEU A 130 3.29 -3.59 -2.75
C LEU A 130 2.61 -4.21 -3.99
N ASN A 131 1.32 -3.93 -4.19
CA ASN A 131 0.55 -4.36 -5.35
C ASN A 131 0.08 -3.13 -6.16
N GLY A 132 0.04 -3.24 -7.49
CA GLY A 132 -0.39 -2.16 -8.38
C GLY A 132 0.70 -1.11 -8.64
N THR A 133 0.31 0.15 -8.86
CA THR A 133 1.23 1.27 -9.04
C THR A 133 1.79 1.71 -7.68
N THR A 134 3.07 2.03 -7.62
CA THR A 134 3.70 2.45 -6.36
C THR A 134 4.72 3.53 -6.62
N SER A 135 4.60 4.62 -5.89
CA SER A 135 5.61 5.67 -5.78
C SER A 135 6.09 5.75 -4.33
N LEU A 136 7.33 6.11 -4.18
CA LEU A 136 8.01 6.25 -2.89
C LEU A 136 8.38 7.71 -2.69
N ALA A 137 7.91 8.30 -1.60
CA ALA A 137 8.33 9.60 -1.11
C ALA A 137 9.20 9.39 0.13
N THR A 138 10.44 9.85 0.12
CA THR A 138 11.41 9.73 1.22
C THR A 138 11.90 11.09 1.66
N THR A 139 12.14 11.26 2.95
CA THR A 139 12.71 12.47 3.53
C THR A 139 13.79 12.13 4.55
N GLU A 140 14.82 12.99 4.60
CA GLU A 140 15.87 12.93 5.62
C GLU A 140 15.63 13.97 6.75
N GLY A 141 14.75 14.93 6.49
CA GLY A 141 14.43 16.03 7.42
C GLY A 141 13.21 15.75 8.30
N ASP A 142 12.15 16.50 8.07
CA ASP A 142 10.92 16.40 8.86
C ASP A 142 10.11 15.14 8.53
N PRO A 143 9.92 14.22 9.48
CA PRO A 143 9.23 12.96 9.23
C PRO A 143 7.72 13.13 8.95
N ILE A 144 7.13 14.22 9.44
CA ILE A 144 5.69 14.50 9.32
C ILE A 144 5.36 15.12 7.94
N ALA A 145 6.28 15.91 7.37
CA ALA A 145 6.05 16.65 6.14
C ALA A 145 5.56 15.78 4.95
N PRO A 146 6.18 14.62 4.62
CA PRO A 146 5.73 13.80 3.50
C PRO A 146 4.33 13.24 3.72
N ILE A 147 4.02 12.79 4.95
CA ILE A 147 2.73 12.23 5.31
C ILE A 147 1.62 13.29 5.15
N ARG A 148 1.86 14.50 5.65
CA ARG A 148 0.89 15.60 5.59
C ARG A 148 0.60 16.02 4.16
N ILE A 149 1.62 16.31 3.35
CA ILE A 149 1.46 16.76 1.96
C ILE A 149 0.71 15.70 1.15
N VAL A 150 1.12 14.45 1.28
CA VAL A 150 0.50 13.32 0.58
C VAL A 150 -0.98 13.15 0.99
N SER A 151 -1.30 13.25 2.28
CA SER A 151 -2.68 13.14 2.77
C SER A 151 -3.56 14.32 2.36
N GLU A 152 -3.01 15.54 2.30
CA GLU A 152 -3.72 16.71 1.78
C GLU A 152 -4.06 16.53 0.29
N PHE A 153 -3.11 15.99 -0.50
CA PHE A 153 -3.35 15.64 -1.90
C PHE A 153 -4.37 14.51 -2.05
N ALA A 154 -4.30 13.48 -1.23
CA ALA A 154 -5.28 12.38 -1.25
C ALA A 154 -6.71 12.89 -1.01
N LYS A 155 -6.89 13.82 -0.07
CA LYS A 155 -8.17 14.47 0.19
C LYS A 155 -8.66 15.32 -1.00
N LYS A 156 -7.76 16.00 -1.72
CA LYS A 156 -8.11 16.81 -2.91
C LYS A 156 -8.51 15.95 -4.11
N MET A 157 -7.96 14.73 -4.23
CA MET A 157 -8.07 13.88 -5.43
C MET A 157 -9.22 12.86 -5.41
N ASN A 158 -10.05 12.83 -4.36
CA ASN A 158 -11.26 12.00 -4.29
C ASN A 158 -11.06 10.54 -4.74
N GLY A 159 -10.12 9.81 -4.14
CA GLY A 159 -9.92 8.38 -4.39
C GLY A 159 -9.07 8.00 -5.61
N LYS A 160 -8.47 8.97 -6.31
CA LYS A 160 -7.49 8.69 -7.37
C LYS A 160 -6.06 8.52 -6.85
N PHE A 161 -5.81 9.00 -5.66
CA PHE A 161 -4.53 9.00 -5.00
C PHE A 161 -4.71 8.42 -3.61
N GLU A 162 -4.12 7.25 -3.36
CA GLU A 162 -4.29 6.53 -2.12
C GLU A 162 -2.94 6.29 -1.45
N VAL A 163 -2.90 6.49 -0.15
CA VAL A 163 -1.73 6.12 0.66
C VAL A 163 -1.80 4.63 0.91
N LYS A 164 -0.75 3.90 0.60
CA LYS A 164 -0.66 2.45 0.85
C LYS A 164 -0.09 2.11 2.21
N GLY A 165 0.86 2.89 2.67
CA GLY A 165 1.54 2.68 3.92
C GLY A 165 2.70 3.64 4.06
N GLY A 166 3.32 3.65 5.22
CA GLY A 166 4.51 4.47 5.48
C GLY A 166 5.46 3.78 6.43
N PHE A 167 6.65 4.29 6.51
CA PHE A 167 7.62 3.90 7.54
C PHE A 167 8.22 5.15 8.18
N MET A 168 8.54 5.03 9.44
CA MET A 168 9.20 6.07 10.22
C MET A 168 10.21 5.41 11.15
N GLU A 169 11.45 5.87 11.13
CA GLU A 169 12.53 5.34 11.99
C GLU A 169 12.68 3.79 11.91
N GLY A 170 12.46 3.23 10.73
CA GLY A 170 12.56 1.78 10.52
C GLY A 170 11.37 0.95 11.02
N LYS A 171 10.27 1.60 11.41
CA LYS A 171 9.00 0.95 11.77
C LYS A 171 7.96 1.18 10.69
N VAL A 172 7.18 0.15 10.40
CA VAL A 172 6.06 0.25 9.48
C VAL A 172 4.86 0.88 10.18
N LEU A 173 4.25 1.86 9.54
CA LEU A 173 3.07 2.55 10.03
C LEU A 173 1.82 2.00 9.32
N PRO A 174 0.81 1.50 10.05
CA PRO A 174 -0.48 1.17 9.49
C PRO A 174 -1.22 2.43 9.04
N MET A 175 -2.27 2.26 8.23
CA MET A 175 -3.05 3.38 7.68
C MET A 175 -3.68 4.28 8.75
N ALA A 176 -4.13 3.68 9.87
CA ALA A 176 -4.73 4.42 10.97
C ALA A 176 -3.76 5.45 11.58
N ASP A 177 -2.52 5.05 11.83
CA ASP A 177 -1.50 5.92 12.39
C ASP A 177 -1.09 7.03 11.39
N ILE A 178 -1.08 6.72 10.09
CA ILE A 178 -0.78 7.69 9.03
C ILE A 178 -1.84 8.81 9.02
N ASP A 179 -3.12 8.46 9.17
CA ASP A 179 -4.21 9.44 9.21
C ASP A 179 -4.14 10.32 10.46
N GLU A 180 -3.73 9.79 11.61
CA GLU A 180 -3.51 10.55 12.84
C GLU A 180 -2.33 11.51 12.67
N ILE A 181 -1.20 11.04 12.13
CA ILE A 181 -0.01 11.86 11.89
C ILE A 181 -0.31 12.97 10.85
N ALA A 182 -1.14 12.68 9.85
CA ALA A 182 -1.54 13.65 8.83
C ALA A 182 -2.32 14.85 9.38
N GLN A 183 -2.96 14.69 10.55
CA GLN A 183 -3.67 15.77 11.23
C GLN A 183 -2.74 16.65 12.07
N LEU A 184 -1.51 16.20 12.32
CA LEU A 184 -0.56 16.97 13.11
C LEU A 184 -0.07 18.18 12.32
N PRO A 185 0.04 19.35 12.97
CA PRO A 185 0.64 20.52 12.36
C PRO A 185 2.16 20.33 12.20
N GLY A 186 2.79 21.19 11.41
CA GLY A 186 4.24 21.16 11.21
C GLY A 186 5.03 21.30 12.52
N LYS A 187 6.31 20.96 12.46
CA LYS A 187 7.24 20.88 13.60
C LYS A 187 7.23 22.16 14.46
N ASP A 188 7.33 23.33 13.85
CA ASP A 188 7.36 24.61 14.57
C ASP A 188 6.03 24.90 15.30
N ALA A 189 4.91 24.53 14.68
CA ALA A 189 3.59 24.67 15.30
C ALA A 189 3.39 23.68 16.46
N LEU A 190 4.01 22.49 16.42
CA LEU A 190 4.03 21.56 17.56
C LEU A 190 4.81 22.15 18.74
N TYR A 191 5.99 22.73 18.49
CA TYR A 191 6.75 23.39 19.53
C TYR A 191 5.98 24.57 20.15
N SER A 192 5.35 25.41 19.33
CA SER A 192 4.54 26.51 19.80
C SER A 192 3.35 26.04 20.65
N LYS A 193 2.72 24.93 20.26
CA LYS A 193 1.62 24.31 21.00
C LYS A 193 2.09 23.79 22.38
N VAL A 194 3.24 23.10 22.41
CA VAL A 194 3.81 22.61 23.68
C VAL A 194 4.17 23.77 24.60
N LEU A 195 4.86 24.79 24.10
CA LEU A 195 5.20 25.96 24.88
C LEU A 195 3.94 26.70 25.38
N GLY A 196 2.92 26.82 24.52
CA GLY A 196 1.63 27.38 24.87
C GLY A 196 0.92 26.62 26.00
N THR A 197 0.96 25.27 25.96
CA THR A 197 0.37 24.46 27.04
C THR A 197 1.11 24.62 28.39
N MET A 198 2.41 24.84 28.37
CA MET A 198 3.20 25.12 29.60
C MET A 198 2.88 26.50 30.17
N LEU A 199 2.61 27.50 29.34
CA LEU A 199 2.22 28.85 29.74
C LEU A 199 0.73 28.96 30.05
N ALA A 200 -0.10 28.03 29.59
CA ALA A 200 -1.56 28.06 29.77
C ALA A 200 -2.03 28.25 31.22
N PRO A 201 -1.44 27.67 32.29
CA PRO A 201 -1.86 27.87 33.64
C PRO A 201 -1.69 29.34 34.11
N ILE A 202 -0.62 29.99 33.63
CA ILE A 202 -0.34 31.40 34.01
C ILE A 202 -1.27 32.33 33.23
N THR A 203 -1.42 32.11 31.93
CA THR A 203 -2.29 32.93 31.08
C THR A 203 -3.77 32.77 31.45
N SER A 204 -4.21 31.54 31.79
CA SER A 204 -5.59 31.33 32.24
C SER A 204 -5.91 32.08 33.56
N LEU A 205 -4.96 32.10 34.50
CA LEU A 205 -5.10 32.87 35.73
C LEU A 205 -5.22 34.37 35.44
N ALA A 206 -4.36 34.90 34.58
CA ALA A 206 -4.39 36.30 34.18
C ALA A 206 -5.73 36.68 33.52
N VAL A 207 -6.23 35.83 32.60
CA VAL A 207 -7.53 36.02 31.93
C VAL A 207 -8.68 36.02 32.93
N VAL A 208 -8.71 35.08 33.88
CA VAL A 208 -9.75 35.03 34.91
C VAL A 208 -9.71 36.28 35.80
N LEU A 209 -8.52 36.74 36.20
CA LEU A 209 -8.38 37.98 36.97
C LEU A 209 -8.85 39.19 36.16
N GLY A 210 -8.53 39.25 34.87
CA GLY A 210 -9.04 40.28 33.96
C GLY A 210 -10.56 40.30 33.86
N GLN A 211 -11.19 39.14 33.68
CA GLN A 211 -12.66 39.01 33.66
C GLN A 211 -13.33 39.46 34.99
N ILE A 212 -12.70 39.14 36.11
CA ILE A 212 -13.20 39.61 37.43
C ILE A 212 -13.11 41.13 37.57
N LEU A 213 -12.05 41.74 37.04
CA LEU A 213 -11.89 43.19 37.03
C LEU A 213 -12.93 43.86 36.14
N GLU A 214 -13.19 43.32 34.93
CA GLU A 214 -14.24 43.80 34.04
C GLU A 214 -15.63 43.70 34.66
N GLN A 215 -15.94 42.58 35.32
CA GLN A 215 -17.19 42.43 36.08
C GLN A 215 -17.36 43.39 37.23
N LYS A 216 -16.24 43.83 37.86
CA LYS A 216 -16.25 44.82 38.94
C LYS A 216 -16.14 46.27 38.46
N GLY A 217 -16.20 46.52 37.13
CA GLY A 217 -16.17 47.86 36.55
C GLY A 217 -14.79 48.50 36.44
N GLY A 218 -13.70 47.68 36.56
CA GLY A 218 -12.34 48.15 36.32
C GLY A 218 -11.96 47.95 34.83
N SER A 219 -11.40 48.99 34.20
CA SER A 219 -10.84 48.87 32.85
C SER A 219 -9.45 48.21 32.90
N LEU A 220 -9.12 47.39 31.92
CA LEU A 220 -7.82 46.70 31.76
C LEU A 220 -6.62 47.67 31.66
N GLU A 221 -6.86 48.95 31.31
CA GLU A 221 -5.81 49.97 31.14
C GLU A 221 -4.99 50.26 32.43
N THR A 222 -5.52 49.92 33.62
CA THR A 222 -4.83 50.15 34.87
C THR A 222 -3.86 49.01 35.26
N ALA A 223 -3.90 47.87 34.62
CA ALA A 223 -3.02 46.73 34.93
C ALA A 223 -1.68 46.77 34.17
N GLU A 224 -1.62 47.39 32.99
CA GLU A 224 -0.37 47.60 32.28
C GLU A 224 0.53 48.69 32.87
N ALA A 225 -0.08 49.72 33.45
CA ALA A 225 0.66 50.79 34.11
C ALA A 225 1.27 50.43 35.49
N ALA A 226 0.96 49.25 36.02
CA ALA A 226 1.52 48.74 37.28
C ALA A 226 2.64 47.70 37.07
N ALA A 227 2.98 47.38 35.80
CA ALA A 227 4.00 46.42 35.44
C ALA A 227 5.28 47.06 34.85
N GLU A 228 5.37 48.40 34.78
CA GLU A 228 6.59 49.18 34.57
C GLU A 228 7.14 49.63 35.93
#